data_a8030241d12a255754aa534f6736de52
#
_entry.id   a8030241d12a255754aa534f6736de52
#
_cell.length_a   1.000
_cell.length_b   1.000
_cell.length_c   1.000
_cell.angle_alpha   90.00
_cell.angle_beta   90.00
_cell.angle_gamma   90.00
#
_symmetry.space_group_name_H-M   'P 1'
#
loop_
_entity.id
_entity.type
_entity.pdbx_description
1 polymer ?
#
loop_
_entity_poly.entity_id
_entity_poly.type
_entity_poly.pdbx_seq_one_letter_code
_entity_poly.pdbx_strand_id
1 'polypeptide(L)'
;MRHRVGGRKLQRTSSHRAALFRNMAAALIKHEQITTTTAKAKELRPYVEKLVTLAKRGGLSNRRLAQSRLMDDAQLVKLFDVIAPRYAGRDGGYTRVIKAGIRISDAAPIAVIEFIDRDLSAKGQDSGPVMTEDEFEAA
;
A
#
# COMPACT_ATOMS: atom_id res chain seq x y z
N MET A 1 31.09 0.81 10.20
CA MET A 1 30.09 -0.26 10.11
C MET A 1 28.68 0.28 10.35
N ARG A 2 27.72 -0.10 9.55
CA ARG A 2 26.34 0.35 9.68
C ARG A 2 25.49 -0.72 10.40
N HIS A 3 25.53 -0.73 11.72
CA HIS A 3 24.67 -1.61 12.51
C HIS A 3 23.31 -0.95 12.76
N ARG A 4 22.23 -1.72 12.70
CA ARG A 4 20.85 -1.28 12.98
C ARG A 4 20.34 -0.13 12.08
N VAL A 5 21.00 0.12 10.97
CA VAL A 5 20.57 1.12 9.99
C VAL A 5 19.86 0.38 8.85
N GLY A 6 18.55 0.46 8.82
CA GLY A 6 17.72 -0.10 7.77
C GLY A 6 17.11 0.96 6.88
N GLY A 7 16.60 0.52 5.74
CA GLY A 7 15.87 1.37 4.82
C GLY A 7 16.73 2.03 3.75
N ARG A 8 16.08 2.37 2.65
CA ARG A 8 16.67 3.10 1.52
C ARG A 8 16.26 4.57 1.61
N LYS A 9 17.19 5.46 1.29
CA LYS A 9 16.90 6.90 1.28
C LYS A 9 15.99 7.32 0.12
N LEU A 10 15.97 6.58 -1.00
CA LEU A 10 15.17 6.86 -2.20
C LEU A 10 15.43 8.28 -2.75
N GLN A 11 16.63 8.82 -2.54
CA GLN A 11 17.05 10.18 -2.93
C GLN A 11 16.07 11.28 -2.44
N ARG A 12 15.53 11.12 -1.23
CA ARG A 12 14.56 12.03 -0.64
C ARG A 12 15.00 12.48 0.75
N THR A 13 14.52 13.65 1.16
CA THR A 13 14.62 14.09 2.55
C THR A 13 13.73 13.21 3.45
N SER A 14 13.96 13.25 4.77
CA SER A 14 13.18 12.45 5.72
C SER A 14 11.68 12.74 5.65
N SER A 15 11.31 14.02 5.57
CA SER A 15 9.91 14.43 5.47
C SER A 15 9.27 14.00 4.14
N HIS A 16 9.99 14.17 3.04
CA HIS A 16 9.52 13.74 1.71
C HIS A 16 9.34 12.23 1.63
N ARG A 17 10.26 11.45 2.22
CA ARG A 17 10.16 9.99 2.27
C ARG A 17 9.00 9.52 3.15
N ALA A 18 8.77 10.16 4.28
CA ALA A 18 7.62 9.86 5.14
C ALA A 18 6.30 10.11 4.41
N ALA A 19 6.18 11.22 3.70
CA ALA A 19 5.01 11.53 2.87
C ALA A 19 4.82 10.50 1.74
N LEU A 20 5.90 10.08 1.09
CA LEU A 20 5.85 9.04 0.06
C LEU A 20 5.24 7.75 0.58
N PHE A 21 5.74 7.23 1.69
CA PHE A 21 5.23 5.97 2.26
C PHE A 21 3.80 6.08 2.76
N ARG A 22 3.44 7.22 3.33
CA ARG A 22 2.07 7.49 3.75
C ARG A 22 1.11 7.43 2.55
N ASN A 23 1.42 8.12 1.48
CA ASN A 23 0.61 8.16 0.28
C ASN A 23 0.54 6.79 -0.42
N MET A 24 1.66 6.09 -0.51
CA MET A 24 1.70 4.76 -1.09
C MET A 24 0.93 3.74 -0.25
N ALA A 25 1.00 3.83 1.07
CA ALA A 25 0.24 2.97 1.97
C ALA A 25 -1.26 3.19 1.82
N ALA A 26 -1.70 4.44 1.76
CA ALA A 26 -3.09 4.79 1.49
C ALA A 26 -3.57 4.23 0.15
N ALA A 27 -2.78 4.40 -0.91
CA ALA A 27 -3.09 3.85 -2.23
C ALA A 27 -3.17 2.31 -2.22
N LEU A 28 -2.23 1.65 -1.54
CA LEU A 28 -2.26 0.19 -1.43
C LEU A 28 -3.48 -0.33 -0.66
N ILE A 29 -3.86 0.33 0.42
CA ILE A 29 -5.06 -0.02 1.17
C ILE A 29 -6.32 0.18 0.32
N LYS A 30 -6.38 1.28 -0.43
CA LYS A 30 -7.51 1.60 -1.30
C LYS A 30 -7.68 0.58 -2.44
N HIS A 31 -6.65 0.37 -3.22
CA HIS A 31 -6.68 -0.44 -4.44
C HIS A 31 -6.28 -1.90 -4.24
N GLU A 32 -5.73 -2.24 -3.09
CA GLU A 32 -5.21 -3.55 -2.70
C GLU A 32 -4.10 -4.11 -3.61
N GLN A 33 -3.81 -3.46 -4.71
CA GLN A 33 -2.69 -3.74 -5.61
C GLN A 33 -2.22 -2.46 -6.29
N ILE A 34 -0.92 -2.16 -6.20
CA ILE A 34 -0.32 -1.02 -6.91
C ILE A 34 0.97 -1.45 -7.62
N THR A 35 1.31 -0.73 -8.69
CA THR A 35 2.54 -0.92 -9.44
C THR A 35 3.50 0.23 -9.16
N THR A 36 4.72 -0.07 -8.79
CA THR A 36 5.75 0.93 -8.50
C THR A 36 7.14 0.38 -8.79
N THR A 37 8.19 1.15 -8.52
CA THR A 37 9.56 0.64 -8.64
C THR A 37 9.82 -0.44 -7.58
N THR A 38 10.68 -1.41 -7.91
CA THR A 38 11.01 -2.51 -7.00
C THR A 38 11.56 -2.03 -5.66
N ALA A 39 12.40 -0.98 -5.66
CA ALA A 39 12.95 -0.39 -4.45
C ALA A 39 11.85 0.16 -3.53
N LYS A 40 10.91 0.93 -4.09
CA LYS A 40 9.78 1.48 -3.32
C LYS A 40 8.86 0.39 -2.80
N ALA A 41 8.55 -0.62 -3.61
CA ALA A 41 7.71 -1.74 -3.21
C ALA A 41 8.31 -2.51 -2.03
N LYS A 42 9.60 -2.80 -2.07
CA LYS A 42 10.30 -3.49 -0.99
C LYS A 42 10.34 -2.69 0.31
N GLU A 43 10.50 -1.38 0.24
CA GLU A 43 10.50 -0.50 1.42
C GLU A 43 9.08 -0.25 1.95
N LEU A 44 8.08 -0.24 1.08
CA LEU A 44 6.68 -0.08 1.48
C LEU A 44 6.14 -1.28 2.27
N ARG A 45 6.57 -2.48 1.91
CA ARG A 45 6.09 -3.73 2.51
C ARG A 45 6.14 -3.71 4.04
N PRO A 46 7.27 -3.47 4.72
CA PRO A 46 7.31 -3.45 6.18
C PRO A 46 6.45 -2.33 6.77
N TYR A 47 6.33 -1.20 6.09
CA TYR A 47 5.51 -0.07 6.53
C TYR A 47 4.03 -0.45 6.60
N VAL A 48 3.48 -1.02 5.54
CA VAL A 48 2.08 -1.44 5.48
C VAL A 48 1.80 -2.62 6.41
N GLU A 49 2.69 -3.58 6.49
CA GLU A 49 2.50 -4.74 7.36
C GLU A 49 2.44 -4.36 8.85
N LYS A 50 3.19 -3.34 9.27
CA LYS A 50 3.07 -2.77 10.61
C LYS A 50 1.71 -2.12 10.84
N LEU A 51 1.15 -1.43 9.85
CA LEU A 51 -0.20 -0.87 9.93
C LEU A 51 -1.26 -1.97 10.06
N VAL A 52 -1.15 -3.04 9.31
CA VAL A 52 -2.04 -4.20 9.43
C VAL A 52 -1.95 -4.84 10.81
N THR A 53 -0.75 -4.97 11.36
CA THR A 53 -0.55 -5.50 12.71
C THR A 53 -1.22 -4.62 13.78
N LEU A 54 -1.09 -3.30 13.68
CA LEU A 54 -1.80 -2.37 14.57
C LEU A 54 -3.32 -2.52 14.46
N ALA A 55 -3.82 -2.64 13.26
CA ALA A 55 -5.25 -2.84 13.01
C ALA A 55 -5.77 -4.16 13.57
N LYS A 56 -5.00 -5.23 13.46
CA LYS A 56 -5.33 -6.55 14.04
C LYS A 56 -5.40 -6.51 15.57
N ARG A 57 -4.51 -5.77 16.22
CA ARG A 57 -4.53 -5.59 17.67
C ARG A 57 -5.76 -4.81 18.12
N GLY A 58 -6.24 -3.91 17.30
CA GLY A 58 -7.41 -3.08 17.59
C GLY A 58 -7.20 -2.12 18.75
N GLY A 59 -8.29 -1.55 19.23
CA GLY A 59 -8.28 -0.59 20.32
C GLY A 59 -8.01 0.85 19.87
N LEU A 60 -8.41 1.80 20.70
CA LEU A 60 -8.34 3.22 20.39
C LEU A 60 -6.91 3.74 20.23
N SER A 61 -6.00 3.28 21.09
CA SER A 61 -4.59 3.69 21.03
C SER A 61 -3.91 3.25 19.72
N ASN A 62 -4.15 2.01 19.29
CA ASN A 62 -3.62 1.49 18.04
C ASN A 62 -4.23 2.19 16.82
N ARG A 63 -5.53 2.50 16.88
CA ARG A 63 -6.22 3.27 15.84
C ARG A 63 -5.66 4.68 15.70
N ARG A 64 -5.42 5.37 16.80
CA ARG A 64 -4.79 6.71 16.81
C ARG A 64 -3.36 6.68 16.28
N LEU A 65 -2.58 5.66 16.64
CA LEU A 65 -1.22 5.48 16.13
C LEU A 65 -1.21 5.20 14.62
N ALA A 66 -2.10 4.35 14.14
CA ALA A 66 -2.25 4.08 12.71
C ALA A 66 -2.67 5.34 11.95
N GLN A 67 -3.60 6.13 12.50
CA GLN A 67 -4.03 7.41 11.93
C GLN A 67 -2.86 8.39 11.80
N SER A 68 -2.01 8.49 12.79
CA SER A 68 -0.84 9.40 12.75
C SER A 68 0.16 9.01 11.64
N ARG A 69 0.21 7.75 11.27
CA ARG A 69 1.09 7.24 10.22
C ARG A 69 0.46 7.26 8.83
N LEU A 70 -0.85 7.05 8.74
CA LEU A 70 -1.56 6.95 7.46
C LEU A 70 -2.15 8.29 7.01
N MET A 71 -2.72 9.07 7.93
CA MET A 71 -3.36 10.37 7.70
C MET A 71 -4.43 10.37 6.59
N ASP A 72 -5.15 9.28 6.46
CA ASP A 72 -6.27 9.13 5.53
C ASP A 72 -7.40 8.38 6.25
N ASP A 73 -8.45 9.11 6.59
CA ASP A 73 -9.54 8.59 7.41
C ASP A 73 -10.31 7.45 6.71
N ALA A 74 -10.59 7.59 5.42
CA ALA A 74 -11.31 6.58 4.66
C ALA A 74 -10.52 5.26 4.59
N GLN A 75 -9.22 5.33 4.34
CA GLN A 75 -8.37 4.16 4.28
C GLN A 75 -8.10 3.57 5.66
N LEU A 76 -8.10 4.39 6.71
CA LEU A 76 -8.02 3.92 8.08
C LEU A 76 -9.24 3.05 8.44
N VAL A 77 -10.44 3.50 8.08
CA VAL A 77 -11.68 2.72 8.27
C VAL A 77 -11.58 1.40 7.53
N LYS A 78 -11.19 1.41 6.27
CA LYS A 78 -11.01 0.17 5.48
C LYS A 78 -9.98 -0.77 6.10
N LEU A 79 -8.86 -0.22 6.59
CA LEU A 79 -7.81 -1.01 7.23
C LEU A 79 -8.33 -1.77 8.46
N PHE A 80 -9.07 -1.09 9.34
CA PHE A 80 -9.57 -1.68 10.58
C PHE A 80 -10.81 -2.57 10.38
N ASP A 81 -11.71 -2.19 9.49
CA ASP A 81 -13.03 -2.85 9.34
C ASP A 81 -13.02 -3.97 8.29
N VAL A 82 -12.18 -3.89 7.27
CA VAL A 82 -12.13 -4.84 6.15
C VAL A 82 -10.84 -5.66 6.15
N ILE A 83 -9.68 -5.02 6.15
CA ILE A 83 -8.39 -5.71 5.97
C ILE A 83 -7.98 -6.46 7.24
N ALA A 84 -8.07 -5.85 8.40
CA ALA A 84 -7.67 -6.48 9.65
C ALA A 84 -8.45 -7.78 9.96
N PRO A 85 -9.79 -7.84 9.81
CA PRO A 85 -10.52 -9.10 9.98
C PRO A 85 -10.11 -10.19 8.99
N ARG A 86 -9.77 -9.81 7.75
CA ARG A 86 -9.30 -10.73 6.72
C ARG A 86 -8.03 -11.48 7.13
N TYR A 87 -7.13 -10.82 7.84
CA TYR A 87 -5.84 -11.36 8.27
C TYR A 87 -5.78 -11.76 9.75
N ALA A 88 -6.90 -11.87 10.42
CA ALA A 88 -6.94 -12.21 11.85
C ALA A 88 -6.22 -13.52 12.18
N GLY A 89 -6.28 -14.51 11.29
CA GLY A 89 -5.63 -15.82 11.45
C GLY A 89 -4.20 -15.92 10.89
N ARG A 90 -3.64 -14.83 10.36
CA ARG A 90 -2.31 -14.85 9.74
C ARG A 90 -1.31 -14.04 10.57
N ASP A 91 -0.18 -14.65 10.89
CA ASP A 91 0.87 -14.05 11.72
C ASP A 91 1.97 -13.39 10.87
N GLY A 92 1.64 -12.31 10.17
CA GLY A 92 2.57 -11.60 9.30
C GLY A 92 2.52 -12.06 7.84
N GLY A 93 3.35 -11.45 7.00
CA GLY A 93 3.38 -11.76 5.57
C GLY A 93 2.08 -11.45 4.84
N TYR A 94 1.49 -10.28 5.10
CA TYR A 94 0.20 -9.88 4.53
C TYR A 94 0.27 -9.41 3.09
N THR A 95 1.45 -9.04 2.63
CA THR A 95 1.70 -8.52 1.30
C THR A 95 2.73 -9.34 0.55
N ARG A 96 2.70 -9.26 -0.77
CA ARG A 96 3.75 -9.81 -1.63
C ARG A 96 4.19 -8.78 -2.65
N VAL A 97 5.44 -8.92 -3.08
CA VAL A 97 6.04 -8.10 -4.13
C VAL A 97 6.39 -9.01 -5.29
N ILE A 98 5.85 -8.71 -6.48
CA ILE A 98 6.06 -9.46 -7.70
C ILE A 98 6.82 -8.58 -8.68
N LYS A 99 7.96 -9.02 -9.17
CA LYS A 99 8.72 -8.28 -10.20
C LYS A 99 7.95 -8.27 -11.51
N ALA A 100 7.79 -7.09 -12.10
CA ALA A 100 6.98 -6.87 -13.30
C ALA A 100 7.79 -6.39 -14.51
N GLY A 101 9.11 -6.56 -14.51
CA GLY A 101 9.99 -6.17 -15.60
C GLY A 101 10.58 -4.77 -15.42
N ILE A 102 10.76 -4.06 -16.52
CA ILE A 102 11.35 -2.72 -16.55
C ILE A 102 10.42 -1.72 -17.21
N ARG A 103 10.48 -0.48 -16.77
CA ARG A 103 9.71 0.61 -17.35
C ARG A 103 10.34 1.09 -18.66
N ILE A 104 9.52 1.30 -19.68
CA ILE A 104 10.02 1.62 -21.03
C ILE A 104 10.73 2.97 -21.06
N SER A 105 10.26 3.96 -20.31
CA SER A 105 10.77 5.33 -20.37
C SER A 105 12.20 5.51 -19.83
N ASP A 106 12.54 4.83 -18.74
CA ASP A 106 13.81 5.01 -18.01
C ASP A 106 14.49 3.70 -17.59
N ALA A 107 13.99 2.56 -18.06
CA ALA A 107 14.46 1.21 -17.72
C ALA A 107 14.48 0.93 -16.20
N ALA A 108 13.70 1.65 -15.39
CA ALA A 108 13.58 1.37 -13.97
C ALA A 108 12.92 0.01 -13.72
N PRO A 109 13.47 -0.83 -12.81
CA PRO A 109 12.83 -2.08 -12.47
C PRO A 109 11.52 -1.81 -11.74
N ILE A 110 10.41 -2.34 -12.23
CA ILE A 110 9.10 -2.22 -11.64
C ILE A 110 8.64 -3.51 -10.97
N ALA A 111 7.81 -3.36 -9.97
CA ALA A 111 7.19 -4.44 -9.25
C ALA A 111 5.74 -4.10 -8.91
N VAL A 112 4.96 -5.13 -8.74
CA VAL A 112 3.59 -5.04 -8.20
C VAL A 112 3.66 -5.42 -6.74
N ILE A 113 3.13 -4.58 -5.85
CA ILE A 113 2.89 -4.92 -4.46
C ILE A 113 1.38 -5.08 -4.26
N GLU A 114 0.98 -6.16 -3.60
CA GLU A 114 -0.42 -6.48 -3.38
C GLU A 114 -0.64 -7.17 -2.04
N PHE A 115 -1.84 -7.07 -1.52
CA PHE A 115 -2.29 -7.93 -0.43
C PHE A 115 -2.50 -9.36 -0.94
N ILE A 116 -2.14 -10.36 -0.14
CA ILE A 116 -2.18 -11.78 -0.55
C ILE A 116 -3.61 -12.21 -0.90
N ASP A 117 -4.59 -11.85 -0.06
CA ASP A 117 -6.00 -12.17 -0.27
C ASP A 117 -6.77 -10.90 -0.71
N ARG A 118 -6.27 -10.24 -1.76
CA ARG A 118 -6.82 -8.97 -2.22
C ARG A 118 -8.21 -9.12 -2.84
N ASP A 119 -9.00 -8.07 -2.69
CA ASP A 119 -10.25 -7.91 -3.43
C ASP A 119 -9.95 -7.40 -4.85
N LEU A 120 -10.30 -8.18 -5.84
CA LEU A 120 -10.06 -7.84 -7.25
C LEU A 120 -10.84 -6.61 -7.71
N SER A 121 -12.02 -6.36 -7.14
CA SER A 121 -12.87 -5.22 -7.46
C SER A 121 -12.35 -3.88 -6.90
N ALA A 122 -11.45 -3.92 -5.93
CA ALA A 122 -10.89 -2.72 -5.32
C ALA A 122 -9.91 -1.97 -6.24
N LYS A 123 -9.26 -2.69 -7.17
CA LYS A 123 -8.24 -2.11 -8.05
C LYS A 123 -8.85 -1.12 -9.02
N GLY A 124 -8.27 0.08 -9.07
CA GLY A 124 -8.66 1.10 -10.01
C GLY A 124 -9.88 1.93 -9.62
N GLN A 125 -10.47 1.70 -8.45
CA GLN A 125 -11.56 2.55 -7.98
C GLN A 125 -11.09 4.01 -7.86
N ASP A 126 -11.90 4.92 -8.37
CA ASP A 126 -11.61 6.38 -8.42
C ASP A 126 -10.32 6.76 -9.16
N SER A 127 -9.81 5.91 -10.02
CA SER A 127 -8.54 6.11 -10.75
C SER A 127 -8.71 6.69 -12.16
N GLY A 128 -9.80 7.37 -12.43
CA GLY A 128 -10.09 7.99 -13.70
C GLY A 128 -11.59 8.01 -14.01
N PRO A 129 -11.99 8.50 -15.17
CA PRO A 129 -13.38 8.49 -15.55
C PRO A 129 -13.88 7.04 -15.59
N VAL A 130 -14.96 6.77 -14.88
CA VAL A 130 -15.68 5.50 -14.97
C VAL A 130 -16.46 5.55 -16.28
N MET A 131 -15.99 4.82 -17.28
CA MET A 131 -16.77 4.64 -18.52
C MET A 131 -17.93 3.68 -18.20
N THR A 132 -19.13 4.16 -18.36
CA THR A 132 -20.33 3.34 -18.28
C THR A 132 -20.39 2.41 -19.49
N GLU A 133 -21.07 1.27 -19.37
CA GLU A 133 -21.22 0.32 -20.49
C GLU A 133 -21.81 1.00 -21.74
N ASP A 134 -22.70 1.97 -21.55
CA ASP A 134 -23.31 2.75 -22.62
C ASP A 134 -22.31 3.65 -23.38
N GLU A 135 -21.27 4.13 -22.71
CA GLU A 135 -20.19 4.92 -23.34
C GLU A 135 -19.20 4.02 -24.09
N PHE A 136 -19.08 2.75 -23.69
CA PHE A 136 -18.23 1.77 -24.34
C PHE A 136 -18.86 1.27 -25.66
N GLU A 137 -20.20 1.16 -25.73
CA GLU A 137 -20.92 0.79 -26.94
C GLU A 137 -21.02 1.94 -27.94
N ALA A 138 -20.90 3.19 -27.50
CA ALA A 138 -20.98 4.39 -28.34
C ALA A 138 -19.64 4.83 -28.94
N ALA A 139 -18.54 4.21 -28.55
CA ALA A 139 -17.18 4.52 -29.03
C ALA A 139 -16.69 3.47 -30.03
#